data_66628f3359a38f9f0673f264e4c27357
#
_entry.id   66628f3359a38f9f0673f264e4c27357
#
_cell.length_a   1.000
_cell.length_b   1.000
_cell.length_c   1.000
_cell.angle_alpha   90.00
_cell.angle_beta   90.00
_cell.angle_gamma   90.00
#
_symmetry.space_group_name_H-M   'P 1'
#
loop_
_entity.id
_entity.type
_entity.pdbx_description
1 polymer ?
#
loop_
_entity_poly.entity_id
_entity_poly.type
_entity_poly.pdbx_seq_one_letter_code
_entity_poly.pdbx_strand_id
1 'polypeptide(L)'
;GGKKCIFGSNGAVTGLLDESLYDPFDATAGVQDIAGYMDIYLYSNGSSSGWNTASSAIGIMSASNLLYKWDGNKLMSNTAFAIVHIKYSQSRNINGLQQTRFQVINARNAPGDCFLDYLSSTRYGAAIPLAQIDTTSLTELNTYCSGDFDYTTYTGGSGTIPRFTFNGLLDTNRKIMPNIQSMSDCCDCLVKYNEIVGEWAVVIQSPDDVPVMALTDSNIISSITVSPIDLSNSFNVIEIKFPDGSEKDTFNSSTFDLATLAPELLFPNEPVNKQSVSLYLTNDNVTAQFLANRMLKAAREDLQLAFDINYVGLQLEAGDIVTVT
;
A
#
# COMPACT_ATOMS: atom_id res chain seq x y z
N GLY A 1 -22.26 -5.55 -14.14
CA GLY A 1 -21.42 -6.47 -13.44
C GLY A 1 -20.48 -7.22 -14.38
N GLY A 2 -19.25 -7.42 -13.93
CA GLY A 2 -18.28 -8.23 -14.68
C GLY A 2 -18.59 -9.72 -14.50
N LYS A 3 -18.14 -10.53 -15.47
CA LYS A 3 -18.22 -11.99 -15.39
C LYS A 3 -16.85 -12.54 -14.99
N LYS A 4 -16.82 -13.56 -14.12
CA LYS A 4 -15.60 -14.28 -13.75
C LYS A 4 -15.34 -15.44 -14.72
N CYS A 5 -14.06 -15.64 -15.09
CA CYS A 5 -13.69 -16.81 -15.89
C CYS A 5 -13.63 -18.07 -15.04
N ILE A 6 -14.27 -19.14 -15.48
CA ILE A 6 -14.13 -20.48 -14.92
C ILE A 6 -13.09 -21.21 -15.75
N PHE A 7 -12.02 -21.66 -15.09
CA PHE A 7 -10.91 -22.35 -15.74
C PHE A 7 -11.10 -23.88 -15.70
N GLY A 8 -10.84 -24.51 -16.82
CA GLY A 8 -10.62 -25.93 -16.94
C GLY A 8 -9.13 -26.27 -16.92
N SER A 9 -8.76 -27.42 -17.48
CA SER A 9 -7.36 -27.82 -17.61
C SER A 9 -6.62 -26.99 -18.67
N ASN A 10 -5.31 -26.81 -18.49
CA ASN A 10 -4.40 -26.19 -19.48
C ASN A 10 -4.78 -24.79 -19.95
N GLY A 11 -5.31 -23.97 -19.07
CA GLY A 11 -5.66 -22.58 -19.39
C GLY A 11 -6.96 -22.40 -20.17
N ALA A 12 -7.66 -23.47 -20.51
CA ALA A 12 -8.95 -23.40 -21.19
C ALA A 12 -9.99 -22.71 -20.28
N VAL A 13 -10.71 -21.73 -20.80
CA VAL A 13 -11.86 -21.14 -20.12
C VAL A 13 -13.11 -21.90 -20.52
N THR A 14 -13.71 -22.58 -19.54
CA THR A 14 -14.90 -23.41 -19.77
C THR A 14 -16.20 -22.62 -19.67
N GLY A 15 -16.21 -21.57 -18.84
CA GLY A 15 -17.40 -20.77 -18.64
C GLY A 15 -17.11 -19.35 -18.17
N LEU A 16 -18.11 -18.50 -18.30
CA LEU A 16 -18.16 -17.17 -17.71
C LEU A 16 -19.28 -17.13 -16.67
N LEU A 17 -18.92 -16.95 -15.41
CA LEU A 17 -19.88 -16.86 -14.30
C LEU A 17 -20.33 -15.41 -14.12
N ASP A 18 -21.63 -15.19 -14.16
CA ASP A 18 -22.27 -13.98 -13.67
C ASP A 18 -22.64 -14.17 -12.19
N GLU A 19 -21.88 -13.54 -11.29
CA GLU A 19 -22.09 -13.70 -9.85
C GLU A 19 -23.45 -13.21 -9.36
N SER A 20 -24.08 -12.30 -10.10
CA SER A 20 -25.42 -11.81 -9.75
C SER A 20 -26.53 -12.85 -9.96
N LEU A 21 -26.23 -13.90 -10.75
CA LEU A 21 -27.13 -15.00 -11.08
C LEU A 21 -26.68 -16.33 -10.45
N TYR A 22 -25.61 -16.31 -9.64
CA TYR A 22 -25.08 -17.49 -8.99
C TYR A 22 -26.06 -18.06 -7.95
N ASP A 23 -26.36 -19.35 -8.05
CA ASP A 23 -27.10 -20.10 -7.04
C ASP A 23 -26.17 -21.14 -6.41
N PRO A 24 -25.93 -21.10 -5.07
CA PRO A 24 -25.06 -22.07 -4.40
C PRO A 24 -25.60 -23.52 -4.48
N PHE A 25 -26.89 -23.69 -4.79
CA PHE A 25 -27.53 -25.02 -4.97
C PHE A 25 -27.57 -25.49 -6.42
N ASP A 26 -27.25 -24.62 -7.37
CA ASP A 26 -27.13 -24.94 -8.80
C ASP A 26 -25.83 -24.39 -9.37
N ALA A 27 -24.83 -25.25 -9.50
CA ALA A 27 -23.50 -24.89 -10.02
C ALA A 27 -23.51 -24.40 -11.49
N THR A 28 -24.62 -24.52 -12.19
CA THR A 28 -24.79 -24.07 -13.59
C THR A 28 -25.50 -22.72 -13.68
N ALA A 29 -26.11 -22.26 -12.60
CA ALA A 29 -26.82 -20.99 -12.55
C ALA A 29 -25.85 -19.82 -12.79
N GLY A 30 -26.18 -18.95 -13.72
CA GLY A 30 -25.35 -17.81 -14.11
C GLY A 30 -24.10 -18.16 -14.96
N VAL A 31 -23.87 -19.42 -15.30
CA VAL A 31 -22.70 -19.84 -16.08
C VAL A 31 -23.03 -19.86 -17.58
N GLN A 32 -22.32 -19.05 -18.34
CA GLN A 32 -22.31 -19.10 -19.81
C GLN A 32 -21.21 -20.06 -20.27
N ASP A 33 -21.56 -21.16 -20.92
CA ASP A 33 -20.59 -22.08 -21.54
C ASP A 33 -19.86 -21.42 -22.72
N ILE A 34 -18.54 -21.34 -22.65
CA ILE A 34 -17.65 -20.82 -23.69
C ILE A 34 -16.49 -21.78 -24.00
N ALA A 35 -16.62 -23.03 -23.63
CA ALA A 35 -15.58 -24.02 -23.82
C ALA A 35 -15.08 -24.05 -25.29
N GLY A 36 -13.76 -24.02 -25.48
CA GLY A 36 -13.10 -24.01 -26.78
C GLY A 36 -13.11 -22.68 -27.53
N TYR A 37 -13.62 -21.60 -26.93
CA TYR A 37 -13.62 -20.26 -27.54
C TYR A 37 -12.64 -19.28 -26.85
N MET A 38 -12.17 -19.58 -25.62
CA MET A 38 -11.20 -18.77 -24.94
C MET A 38 -10.21 -19.63 -24.17
N ASP A 39 -8.93 -19.31 -24.31
CA ASP A 39 -7.85 -19.87 -23.52
C ASP A 39 -7.04 -18.72 -22.91
N ILE A 40 -6.70 -18.81 -21.62
CA ILE A 40 -5.90 -17.83 -20.89
C ILE A 40 -4.73 -18.54 -20.22
N TYR A 41 -3.52 -18.15 -20.57
CA TYR A 41 -2.28 -18.66 -19.99
C TYR A 41 -1.65 -17.57 -19.13
N LEU A 42 -1.50 -17.84 -17.82
CA LEU A 42 -0.96 -16.90 -16.85
C LEU A 42 0.49 -17.26 -16.51
N TYR A 43 1.33 -16.28 -16.52
CA TYR A 43 2.77 -16.37 -16.18
C TYR A 43 3.06 -15.39 -15.05
N SER A 44 3.39 -15.91 -13.87
CA SER A 44 3.56 -15.09 -12.66
C SER A 44 4.94 -14.45 -12.54
N ASN A 45 5.96 -15.00 -13.20
CA ASN A 45 7.35 -14.55 -13.02
C ASN A 45 8.15 -14.54 -14.34
N GLY A 46 7.51 -14.33 -15.46
CA GLY A 46 8.17 -14.46 -16.74
C GLY A 46 8.74 -15.85 -16.95
N SER A 47 9.63 -16.01 -17.90
CA SER A 47 10.33 -17.27 -18.09
C SER A 47 11.81 -17.02 -18.16
N SER A 48 12.55 -17.48 -17.14
CA SER A 48 14.01 -17.57 -17.20
C SER A 48 14.49 -18.76 -18.06
N SER A 49 13.63 -19.75 -18.26
CA SER A 49 13.94 -20.99 -18.97
C SER A 49 13.32 -21.08 -20.37
N GLY A 50 12.90 -19.93 -20.91
CA GLY A 50 12.20 -19.86 -22.17
C GLY A 50 10.77 -20.38 -22.09
N TRP A 51 10.03 -20.12 -23.10
CA TRP A 51 8.61 -20.38 -23.34
C TRP A 51 8.28 -21.87 -23.49
N ASN A 52 9.24 -22.74 -23.24
CA ASN A 52 9.16 -24.16 -23.55
C ASN A 52 8.14 -24.94 -22.71
N THR A 53 7.69 -24.38 -21.61
CA THR A 53 6.71 -25.02 -20.74
C THR A 53 5.26 -24.74 -21.10
N ALA A 54 5.02 -23.74 -21.93
CA ALA A 54 3.67 -23.38 -22.40
C ALA A 54 3.57 -23.58 -23.92
N SER A 55 3.96 -24.75 -24.37
CA SER A 55 4.08 -25.08 -25.80
C SER A 55 2.84 -24.76 -26.65
N SER A 56 1.64 -24.92 -26.10
CA SER A 56 0.39 -24.61 -26.82
C SER A 56 0.18 -23.09 -26.99
N ALA A 57 0.44 -22.28 -25.96
CA ALA A 57 0.31 -20.81 -26.04
C ALA A 57 1.38 -20.21 -26.95
N ILE A 58 2.60 -20.71 -26.90
CA ILE A 58 3.70 -20.30 -27.79
C ILE A 58 3.44 -20.74 -29.22
N GLY A 59 2.92 -21.93 -29.42
CA GLY A 59 2.52 -22.38 -30.73
C GLY A 59 1.49 -21.45 -31.37
N ILE A 60 0.55 -20.94 -30.61
CA ILE A 60 -0.43 -19.95 -31.05
C ILE A 60 0.25 -18.62 -31.39
N MET A 61 1.12 -18.12 -30.51
CA MET A 61 1.80 -16.83 -30.69
C MET A 61 2.85 -16.85 -31.80
N SER A 62 3.44 -17.99 -32.12
CA SER A 62 4.39 -18.17 -33.22
C SER A 62 3.72 -18.55 -34.56
N ALA A 63 2.39 -18.71 -34.61
CA ALA A 63 1.67 -19.01 -35.82
C ALA A 63 1.93 -17.95 -36.89
N SER A 64 1.93 -18.41 -38.17
CA SER A 64 2.32 -17.61 -39.32
C SER A 64 1.45 -16.38 -39.60
N ASN A 65 0.26 -16.34 -39.03
CA ASN A 65 -0.78 -15.34 -39.32
C ASN A 65 -0.74 -14.13 -38.36
N LEU A 66 0.18 -14.09 -37.38
CA LEU A 66 0.33 -12.95 -36.47
C LEU A 66 1.25 -11.91 -37.10
N LEU A 67 0.84 -10.63 -37.03
CA LEU A 67 1.61 -9.48 -37.50
C LEU A 67 2.96 -9.38 -36.78
N TYR A 68 3.02 -9.76 -35.49
CA TYR A 68 4.20 -9.78 -34.69
C TYR A 68 4.39 -11.16 -34.07
N LYS A 69 5.39 -11.89 -34.60
CA LYS A 69 5.73 -13.19 -34.06
C LYS A 69 6.48 -13.05 -32.74
N TRP A 70 6.06 -13.86 -31.79
CA TRP A 70 6.79 -14.03 -30.54
C TRP A 70 7.87 -15.09 -30.76
N ASP A 71 9.11 -14.80 -30.38
CA ASP A 71 10.23 -15.71 -30.52
C ASP A 71 10.88 -16.02 -29.14
N GLY A 72 11.79 -16.98 -29.12
CA GLY A 72 12.49 -17.42 -27.90
C GLY A 72 13.37 -16.37 -27.22
N ASN A 73 13.61 -15.22 -27.87
CA ASN A 73 14.39 -14.12 -27.30
C ASN A 73 13.53 -13.15 -26.46
N LYS A 74 12.20 -13.26 -26.55
CA LYS A 74 11.26 -12.40 -25.82
C LYS A 74 10.84 -13.07 -24.52
N LEU A 75 11.76 -13.13 -23.56
CA LEU A 75 11.57 -13.90 -22.32
C LEU A 75 10.62 -13.27 -21.32
N MET A 76 10.36 -11.99 -21.37
CA MET A 76 9.55 -11.24 -20.37
C MET A 76 9.99 -11.55 -18.94
N SER A 77 11.30 -11.71 -18.72
CA SER A 77 11.88 -12.04 -17.42
C SER A 77 11.43 -11.05 -16.36
N ASN A 78 11.13 -11.52 -15.17
CA ASN A 78 10.67 -10.72 -14.05
C ASN A 78 9.38 -9.90 -14.32
N THR A 79 8.54 -10.38 -15.24
CA THR A 79 7.28 -9.72 -15.58
C THR A 79 6.15 -10.73 -15.50
N ALA A 80 5.10 -10.41 -14.75
CA ALA A 80 3.85 -11.16 -14.80
C ALA A 80 3.07 -10.74 -16.05
N PHE A 81 2.58 -11.70 -16.82
CA PHE A 81 1.80 -11.41 -18.01
C PHE A 81 0.82 -12.55 -18.32
N ALA A 82 -0.13 -12.27 -19.20
CA ALA A 82 -1.09 -13.24 -19.67
C ALA A 82 -1.09 -13.30 -21.21
N ILE A 83 -1.22 -14.51 -21.76
CA ILE A 83 -1.53 -14.73 -23.17
C ILE A 83 -2.99 -15.13 -23.23
N VAL A 84 -3.79 -14.39 -23.99
CA VAL A 84 -5.22 -14.65 -24.17
C VAL A 84 -5.47 -14.99 -25.62
N HIS A 85 -6.00 -16.17 -25.85
CA HIS A 85 -6.45 -16.62 -27.16
C HIS A 85 -7.97 -16.63 -27.19
N ILE A 86 -8.57 -15.94 -28.18
CA ILE A 86 -10.01 -15.81 -28.29
C ILE A 86 -10.41 -16.16 -29.70
N LYS A 87 -11.40 -17.07 -29.85
CA LYS A 87 -12.10 -17.34 -31.08
C LYS A 87 -13.39 -16.51 -31.10
N TYR A 88 -13.56 -15.72 -32.14
CA TYR A 88 -14.78 -14.94 -32.33
C TYR A 88 -16.01 -15.87 -32.42
N SER A 89 -17.08 -15.50 -31.70
CA SER A 89 -18.36 -16.19 -31.76
C SER A 89 -19.50 -15.21 -31.50
N GLN A 90 -20.22 -14.87 -32.55
CA GLN A 90 -21.39 -14.00 -32.42
C GLN A 90 -22.51 -14.67 -31.61
N SER A 91 -22.74 -15.96 -31.81
CA SER A 91 -23.78 -16.71 -31.08
C SER A 91 -23.54 -16.78 -29.58
N ARG A 92 -22.29 -16.68 -29.14
CA ARG A 92 -21.88 -16.69 -27.73
C ARG A 92 -21.50 -15.30 -27.20
N ASN A 93 -21.71 -14.28 -28.02
CA ASN A 93 -21.36 -12.89 -27.71
C ASN A 93 -19.88 -12.70 -27.31
N ILE A 94 -18.97 -13.44 -27.96
CA ILE A 94 -17.53 -13.34 -27.77
C ILE A 94 -16.95 -12.53 -28.92
N ASN A 95 -16.68 -11.24 -28.68
CA ASN A 95 -16.24 -10.29 -29.71
C ASN A 95 -14.79 -9.88 -29.56
N GLY A 96 -14.11 -10.32 -28.49
CA GLY A 96 -12.75 -9.94 -28.09
C GLY A 96 -12.64 -9.64 -26.61
N LEU A 97 -11.48 -9.19 -26.19
CA LEU A 97 -11.26 -8.67 -24.86
C LEU A 97 -11.84 -7.25 -24.77
N GLN A 98 -12.90 -7.12 -23.97
CA GLN A 98 -13.43 -5.80 -23.62
C GLN A 98 -12.75 -5.32 -22.31
N GLN A 99 -13.48 -4.89 -21.33
CA GLN A 99 -12.92 -4.47 -20.03
C GLN A 99 -12.48 -5.69 -19.21
N THR A 100 -11.27 -6.18 -19.45
CA THR A 100 -10.71 -7.32 -18.72
C THR A 100 -9.88 -6.83 -17.54
N ARG A 101 -10.11 -7.42 -16.38
CA ARG A 101 -9.35 -7.13 -15.15
C ARG A 101 -8.69 -8.42 -14.69
N PHE A 102 -7.42 -8.31 -14.27
CA PHE A 102 -6.69 -9.39 -13.62
C PHE A 102 -6.49 -9.04 -12.16
N GLN A 103 -6.79 -9.96 -11.29
CA GLN A 103 -6.36 -9.85 -9.90
C GLN A 103 -4.89 -10.21 -9.84
N VAL A 104 -4.07 -9.26 -9.42
CA VAL A 104 -2.62 -9.45 -9.28
C VAL A 104 -2.31 -9.54 -7.78
N ILE A 105 -1.62 -10.59 -7.39
CA ILE A 105 -1.15 -10.80 -6.02
C ILE A 105 0.38 -10.75 -6.06
N ASN A 106 0.96 -9.86 -5.27
CA ASN A 106 2.40 -9.83 -5.03
C ASN A 106 2.66 -10.31 -3.60
N ALA A 107 3.63 -11.21 -3.42
CA ALA A 107 4.03 -11.66 -2.09
C ALA A 107 4.79 -10.58 -1.29
N ARG A 108 5.28 -9.53 -1.96
CA ARG A 108 6.02 -8.44 -1.31
C ARG A 108 5.01 -7.40 -0.81
N ASN A 109 4.62 -7.52 0.44
CA ASN A 109 3.68 -6.63 1.12
C ASN A 109 4.24 -6.04 2.43
N ALA A 110 5.46 -6.43 2.83
CA ALA A 110 6.14 -5.86 3.98
C ALA A 110 6.62 -4.43 3.63
N PRO A 111 6.26 -3.41 4.43
CA PRO A 111 6.56 -2.01 4.12
C PRO A 111 8.05 -1.72 3.89
N GLY A 112 8.95 -2.23 4.75
CA GLY A 112 10.39 -2.02 4.59
C GLY A 112 10.95 -2.60 3.30
N ASP A 113 10.48 -3.79 2.87
CA ASP A 113 10.87 -4.38 1.60
C ASP A 113 10.35 -3.57 0.41
N CYS A 114 9.16 -3.01 0.53
CA CYS A 114 8.59 -2.14 -0.49
C CYS A 114 9.35 -0.82 -0.59
N PHE A 115 9.76 -0.23 0.54
CA PHE A 115 10.63 0.95 0.56
C PHE A 115 11.98 0.66 -0.08
N LEU A 116 12.63 -0.44 0.31
CA LEU A 116 13.92 -0.84 -0.26
C LEU A 116 13.84 -0.97 -1.79
N ASP A 117 12.80 -1.66 -2.27
CA ASP A 117 12.57 -1.84 -3.71
C ASP A 117 12.35 -0.50 -4.41
N TYR A 118 11.51 0.36 -3.85
CA TYR A 118 11.19 1.66 -4.45
C TYR A 118 12.37 2.63 -4.41
N LEU A 119 13.11 2.70 -3.31
CA LEU A 119 14.27 3.58 -3.18
C LEU A 119 15.42 3.14 -4.10
N SER A 120 15.67 1.84 -4.24
CA SER A 120 16.79 1.32 -5.03
C SER A 120 16.50 1.11 -6.52
N SER A 121 15.23 1.00 -6.91
CA SER A 121 14.86 0.71 -8.31
C SER A 121 15.29 1.82 -9.27
N THR A 122 16.10 1.46 -10.27
CA THR A 122 16.52 2.37 -11.36
C THR A 122 15.45 2.52 -12.44
N ARG A 123 14.42 1.69 -12.43
CA ARG A 123 13.40 1.65 -13.48
C ARG A 123 12.15 2.48 -13.11
N TYR A 124 11.70 2.40 -11.87
CA TYR A 124 10.44 2.99 -11.42
C TYR A 124 10.54 3.69 -10.05
N GLY A 125 11.71 3.70 -9.45
CA GLY A 125 11.95 4.25 -8.12
C GLY A 125 12.97 5.38 -8.12
N ALA A 126 13.55 5.61 -6.94
CA ALA A 126 14.47 6.72 -6.70
C ALA A 126 15.90 6.51 -7.23
N ALA A 127 16.24 5.29 -7.64
CA ALA A 127 17.58 4.91 -8.13
C ALA A 127 18.72 5.19 -7.12
N ILE A 128 18.43 5.13 -5.82
CA ILE A 128 19.41 5.35 -4.76
C ILE A 128 20.29 4.09 -4.66
N PRO A 129 21.62 4.21 -4.65
CA PRO A 129 22.51 3.07 -4.44
C PRO A 129 22.25 2.39 -3.10
N LEU A 130 22.27 1.06 -3.05
CA LEU A 130 22.05 0.30 -1.80
C LEU A 130 22.97 0.71 -0.65
N ALA A 131 24.21 1.14 -0.96
CA ALA A 131 25.16 1.64 0.02
C ALA A 131 24.75 3.00 0.66
N GLN A 132 23.70 3.64 0.15
CA GLN A 132 23.14 4.88 0.68
C GLN A 132 21.74 4.67 1.27
N ILE A 133 21.38 3.42 1.57
CA ILE A 133 20.11 3.06 2.19
C ILE A 133 20.39 2.27 3.47
N ASP A 134 19.92 2.76 4.59
CA ASP A 134 19.98 2.02 5.85
C ASP A 134 18.98 0.86 5.81
N THR A 135 19.48 -0.31 5.48
CA THR A 135 18.69 -1.54 5.42
C THR A 135 18.30 -2.05 6.81
N THR A 136 18.97 -1.59 7.86
CA THR A 136 18.68 -1.95 9.25
C THR A 136 17.36 -1.33 9.68
N SER A 137 17.21 -0.02 9.47
CA SER A 137 15.96 0.69 9.80
C SER A 137 14.75 0.14 9.01
N LEU A 138 14.96 -0.29 7.75
CA LEU A 138 13.91 -0.94 6.95
C LEU A 138 13.54 -2.33 7.48
N THR A 139 14.52 -3.08 8.01
CA THR A 139 14.26 -4.38 8.66
C THR A 139 13.50 -4.21 9.98
N GLU A 140 13.85 -3.20 10.75
CA GLU A 140 13.14 -2.81 11.97
C GLU A 140 11.69 -2.40 11.65
N LEU A 141 11.49 -1.61 10.58
CA LEU A 141 10.15 -1.28 10.10
C LEU A 141 9.35 -2.54 9.75
N ASN A 142 9.93 -3.52 9.06
CA ASN A 142 9.25 -4.79 8.77
C ASN A 142 8.85 -5.51 10.05
N THR A 143 9.72 -5.55 11.05
CA THR A 143 9.45 -6.18 12.34
C THR A 143 8.30 -5.46 13.07
N TYR A 144 8.32 -4.14 13.10
CA TYR A 144 7.26 -3.33 13.68
C TYR A 144 5.92 -3.53 12.97
N CYS A 145 5.92 -3.50 11.64
CA CYS A 145 4.70 -3.64 10.83
C CYS A 145 4.09 -5.05 10.88
N SER A 146 4.94 -6.09 11.01
CA SER A 146 4.48 -7.48 11.12
C SER A 146 3.96 -7.84 12.51
N GLY A 147 4.18 -6.97 13.52
CA GLY A 147 3.66 -7.17 14.86
C GLY A 147 2.15 -7.26 14.87
N ASP A 148 1.62 -8.14 15.72
CA ASP A 148 0.19 -8.35 15.85
C ASP A 148 -0.52 -7.12 16.42
N PHE A 149 -1.66 -6.81 15.83
CA PHE A 149 -2.57 -5.77 16.29
C PHE A 149 -3.94 -6.39 16.57
N ASP A 150 -4.33 -6.39 17.83
CA ASP A 150 -5.63 -6.88 18.26
C ASP A 150 -6.69 -5.81 18.09
N TYR A 151 -7.83 -6.18 17.51
CA TYR A 151 -8.95 -5.27 17.34
C TYR A 151 -10.26 -5.90 17.76
N THR A 152 -11.21 -5.05 18.13
CA THR A 152 -12.58 -5.46 18.43
C THR A 152 -13.53 -4.72 17.50
N THR A 153 -14.39 -5.45 16.80
CA THR A 153 -15.43 -4.87 15.94
C THR A 153 -16.55 -4.26 16.77
N TYR A 154 -17.31 -3.33 16.18
CA TYR A 154 -18.49 -2.73 16.80
C TYR A 154 -19.53 -3.77 17.25
N THR A 155 -19.61 -4.90 16.56
CA THR A 155 -20.51 -6.03 16.89
C THR A 155 -19.96 -6.97 17.97
N GLY A 156 -18.79 -6.67 18.56
CA GLY A 156 -18.15 -7.45 19.63
C GLY A 156 -17.31 -8.63 19.15
N GLY A 157 -17.12 -8.79 17.83
CA GLY A 157 -16.12 -9.73 17.30
C GLY A 157 -14.71 -9.21 17.54
N SER A 158 -13.75 -10.10 17.83
CA SER A 158 -12.34 -9.76 17.95
C SER A 158 -11.52 -10.48 16.89
N GLY A 159 -10.41 -9.91 16.51
CA GLY A 159 -9.46 -10.50 15.59
C GLY A 159 -8.08 -9.90 15.75
N THR A 160 -7.10 -10.51 15.11
CA THR A 160 -5.71 -10.06 15.09
C THR A 160 -5.28 -9.91 13.65
N ILE A 161 -4.63 -8.82 13.33
CA ILE A 161 -4.06 -8.54 12.00
C ILE A 161 -2.61 -8.03 12.16
N PRO A 162 -1.76 -8.16 11.14
CA PRO A 162 -0.51 -7.43 11.10
C PRO A 162 -0.76 -5.93 11.18
N ARG A 163 0.07 -5.21 11.90
CA ARG A 163 -0.11 -3.77 12.14
C ARG A 163 -0.23 -2.99 10.83
N PHE A 164 0.71 -3.20 9.91
CA PHE A 164 0.69 -2.57 8.59
C PHE A 164 1.16 -3.52 7.50
N THR A 165 0.45 -3.53 6.38
CA THR A 165 0.84 -4.22 5.16
C THR A 165 0.55 -3.32 3.96
N PHE A 166 1.40 -3.35 2.94
CA PHE A 166 1.16 -2.61 1.70
C PHE A 166 0.40 -3.46 0.70
N ASN A 167 -0.82 -3.04 0.39
CA ASN A 167 -1.72 -3.69 -0.55
C ASN A 167 -2.33 -2.65 -1.50
N GLY A 168 -1.57 -2.22 -2.49
CA GLY A 168 -2.03 -1.17 -3.40
C GLY A 168 -1.10 -1.00 -4.61
N LEU A 169 -1.29 0.09 -5.32
CA LEU A 169 -0.51 0.45 -6.51
C LEU A 169 0.15 1.81 -6.31
N LEU A 170 1.43 1.88 -6.60
CA LEU A 170 2.15 3.16 -6.72
C LEU A 170 2.10 3.64 -8.18
N ASP A 171 1.63 4.86 -8.38
CA ASP A 171 1.67 5.49 -9.70
C ASP A 171 3.08 6.02 -9.99
N THR A 172 3.77 5.36 -10.92
CA THR A 172 5.14 5.72 -11.32
C THR A 172 5.21 7.00 -12.18
N ASN A 173 4.08 7.56 -12.61
CA ASN A 173 4.04 8.88 -13.25
C ASN A 173 4.12 10.03 -12.23
N ARG A 174 3.87 9.76 -10.96
CA ARG A 174 4.04 10.75 -9.88
C ARG A 174 5.52 10.94 -9.56
N LYS A 175 5.83 12.10 -8.99
CA LYS A 175 7.18 12.38 -8.47
C LYS A 175 7.51 11.43 -7.32
N ILE A 176 8.80 11.18 -7.11
CA ILE A 176 9.30 10.21 -6.12
C ILE A 176 8.88 10.59 -4.69
N MET A 177 9.10 11.84 -4.27
CA MET A 177 8.78 12.27 -2.90
C MET A 177 7.31 12.13 -2.52
N PRO A 178 6.32 12.53 -3.35
CA PRO A 178 4.91 12.24 -3.09
C PRO A 178 4.57 10.74 -2.97
N ASN A 179 5.29 9.87 -3.66
CA ASN A 179 5.09 8.42 -3.50
C ASN A 179 5.69 7.92 -2.18
N ILE A 180 6.89 8.38 -1.82
CA ILE A 180 7.51 8.08 -0.52
C ILE A 180 6.59 8.55 0.62
N GLN A 181 6.04 9.77 0.53
CA GLN A 181 5.09 10.27 1.51
C GLN A 181 3.83 9.41 1.60
N SER A 182 3.27 9.00 0.45
CA SER A 182 2.10 8.10 0.43
C SER A 182 2.40 6.72 1.03
N MET A 183 3.64 6.23 0.91
CA MET A 183 4.07 5.01 1.59
C MET A 183 4.19 5.24 3.10
N SER A 184 4.82 6.34 3.53
CA SER A 184 4.98 6.70 4.93
C SER A 184 3.64 6.86 5.64
N ASP A 185 2.68 7.54 5.00
CA ASP A 185 1.33 7.75 5.55
C ASP A 185 0.57 6.43 5.80
N CYS A 186 0.93 5.36 5.08
CA CYS A 186 0.27 4.04 5.20
C CYS A 186 0.91 3.10 6.23
N CYS A 187 2.06 3.45 6.82
CA CYS A 187 2.74 2.59 7.80
C CYS A 187 3.32 3.34 9.00
N ASP A 188 2.88 4.57 9.23
CA ASP A 188 3.20 5.36 10.42
C ASP A 188 4.71 5.52 10.63
N CYS A 189 5.41 5.89 9.57
CA CYS A 189 6.84 6.16 9.60
C CYS A 189 7.19 7.46 8.90
N LEU A 190 8.39 7.95 9.13
CA LEU A 190 9.00 9.06 8.42
C LEU A 190 10.24 8.58 7.68
N VAL A 191 10.47 9.10 6.48
CA VAL A 191 11.71 8.85 5.74
C VAL A 191 12.63 10.05 5.93
N LYS A 192 13.85 9.80 6.42
CA LYS A 192 14.88 10.80 6.63
C LYS A 192 16.15 10.50 5.85
N TYR A 193 16.92 11.54 5.59
CA TYR A 193 18.31 11.40 5.16
C TYR A 193 19.23 11.70 6.34
N ASN A 194 20.08 10.74 6.69
CA ASN A 194 21.08 10.92 7.74
C ASN A 194 22.33 11.53 7.10
N GLU A 195 22.59 12.80 7.39
CA GLU A 195 23.72 13.54 6.81
C GLU A 195 25.09 13.07 7.35
N ILE A 196 25.10 12.45 8.54
CA ILE A 196 26.34 12.01 9.20
C ILE A 196 26.91 10.79 8.47
N VAL A 197 26.07 9.80 8.17
CA VAL A 197 26.47 8.55 7.47
C VAL A 197 26.19 8.60 5.98
N GLY A 198 25.36 9.52 5.51
CA GLY A 198 25.03 9.66 4.10
C GLY A 198 24.02 8.64 3.60
N GLU A 199 23.11 8.21 4.45
CA GLU A 199 22.13 7.15 4.16
C GLU A 199 20.70 7.61 4.33
N TRP A 200 19.82 7.06 3.52
CA TRP A 200 18.38 7.18 3.68
C TRP A 200 17.89 6.14 4.68
N ALA A 201 17.16 6.57 5.69
CA ALA A 201 16.65 5.75 6.77
C ALA A 201 15.15 6.01 6.99
N VAL A 202 14.49 5.10 7.68
CA VAL A 202 13.12 5.30 8.17
C VAL A 202 13.12 5.43 9.69
N VAL A 203 12.26 6.30 10.19
CA VAL A 203 11.97 6.46 11.62
C VAL A 203 10.55 5.98 11.85
N ILE A 204 10.39 4.99 12.71
CA ILE A 204 9.09 4.46 13.09
C ILE A 204 8.48 5.40 14.13
N GLN A 205 7.25 5.81 13.95
CA GLN A 205 6.52 6.60 14.93
C GLN A 205 5.79 5.66 15.90
N SER A 206 6.55 5.06 16.84
CA SER A 206 5.96 4.15 17.82
C SER A 206 5.49 4.92 19.06
N PRO A 207 4.31 4.58 19.62
CA PRO A 207 3.87 5.16 20.88
C PRO A 207 4.72 4.69 22.08
N ASP A 208 5.49 3.62 21.92
CA ASP A 208 6.30 3.00 22.97
C ASP A 208 7.77 3.46 22.95
N ASP A 209 8.11 4.43 22.11
CA ASP A 209 9.47 4.93 21.99
C ASP A 209 9.94 5.62 23.26
N VAL A 210 11.16 5.32 23.67
CA VAL A 210 11.81 5.87 24.85
C VAL A 210 12.66 7.07 24.44
N PRO A 211 12.61 8.20 25.21
CA PRO A 211 13.46 9.34 24.92
C PRO A 211 14.95 8.97 24.92
N VAL A 212 15.66 9.33 23.84
CA VAL A 212 17.10 9.06 23.69
C VAL A 212 17.95 10.00 24.52
N MET A 213 17.42 11.19 24.89
CA MET A 213 18.14 12.20 25.65
C MET A 213 17.19 13.05 26.47
N ALA A 214 17.65 13.45 27.66
CA ALA A 214 17.01 14.49 28.47
C ALA A 214 17.75 15.83 28.29
N LEU A 215 17.01 16.84 27.83
CA LEU A 215 17.50 18.21 27.68
C LEU A 215 17.11 19.00 28.92
N THR A 216 18.10 19.63 29.56
CA THR A 216 17.96 20.40 30.78
C THR A 216 18.52 21.81 30.57
N ASP A 217 18.37 22.70 31.55
CA ASP A 217 18.96 24.07 31.55
C ASP A 217 20.45 24.08 31.22
N SER A 218 21.16 22.99 31.52
CA SER A 218 22.62 22.90 31.21
C SER A 218 22.89 22.66 29.70
N ASN A 219 21.94 22.16 29.00
CA ASN A 219 22.03 21.81 27.54
C ASN A 219 21.40 22.88 26.68
N ILE A 220 20.41 23.61 27.19
CA ILE A 220 19.67 24.63 26.48
C ILE A 220 20.40 25.97 26.65
N ILE A 221 20.76 26.61 25.53
CA ILE A 221 21.56 27.86 25.54
C ILE A 221 20.74 29.10 25.16
N SER A 222 19.48 28.92 24.72
CA SER A 222 18.57 30.02 24.39
C SER A 222 17.30 29.97 25.23
N SER A 223 16.46 30.99 25.12
CA SER A 223 15.12 30.96 25.69
C SER A 223 14.24 29.98 24.89
N ILE A 224 13.42 29.23 25.61
CA ILE A 224 12.43 28.33 25.00
C ILE A 224 11.25 29.14 24.49
N THR A 225 11.01 29.08 23.19
CA THR A 225 9.81 29.65 22.57
C THR A 225 8.76 28.56 22.43
N VAL A 226 7.60 28.76 23.04
CA VAL A 226 6.45 27.87 22.93
C VAL A 226 5.46 28.49 21.97
N SER A 227 5.19 27.80 20.86
CA SER A 227 4.17 28.20 19.90
C SER A 227 2.99 27.24 20.00
N PRO A 228 1.76 27.73 20.23
CA PRO A 228 0.57 26.90 20.18
C PRO A 228 0.30 26.46 18.73
N ILE A 229 -0.48 25.41 18.59
CA ILE A 229 -1.00 24.98 17.31
C ILE A 229 -1.76 26.13 16.64
N ASP A 230 -1.57 26.28 15.34
CA ASP A 230 -2.47 27.07 14.52
C ASP A 230 -3.79 26.29 14.34
N LEU A 231 -4.85 26.77 14.99
CA LEU A 231 -6.19 26.17 14.88
C LEU A 231 -6.71 26.07 13.44
N SER A 232 -6.17 26.87 12.53
CA SER A 232 -6.52 26.80 11.11
C SER A 232 -5.99 25.52 10.45
N ASN A 233 -4.92 24.95 10.97
CA ASN A 233 -4.30 23.70 10.50
C ASN A 233 -4.71 22.47 11.32
N SER A 234 -5.36 22.69 12.47
CA SER A 234 -5.88 21.62 13.30
C SER A 234 -7.22 21.12 12.77
N PHE A 235 -7.37 19.82 12.65
CA PHE A 235 -8.63 19.18 12.26
C PHE A 235 -9.16 18.29 13.38
N ASN A 236 -10.49 18.17 13.45
CA ASN A 236 -11.21 17.33 14.41
C ASN A 236 -12.02 16.23 13.74
N VAL A 237 -12.11 16.25 12.42
CA VAL A 237 -12.72 15.20 11.61
C VAL A 237 -11.76 14.81 10.49
N ILE A 238 -11.57 13.53 10.30
CA ILE A 238 -10.76 13.00 9.21
C ILE A 238 -11.58 12.08 8.32
N GLU A 239 -11.49 12.28 7.03
CA GLU A 239 -12.02 11.35 6.01
C GLU A 239 -10.86 10.59 5.40
N ILE A 240 -10.81 9.30 5.66
CA ILE A 240 -9.82 8.41 5.03
C ILE A 240 -10.45 7.77 3.79
N LYS A 241 -9.73 7.87 2.67
CA LYS A 241 -10.06 7.19 1.42
C LYS A 241 -9.04 6.10 1.15
N PHE A 242 -9.51 4.88 0.94
CA PHE A 242 -8.63 3.73 0.73
C PHE A 242 -9.29 2.71 -0.22
N PRO A 243 -8.49 1.90 -0.95
CA PRO A 243 -9.00 0.76 -1.71
C PRO A 243 -9.43 -0.34 -0.74
N ASP A 244 -10.71 -0.68 -0.69
CA ASP A 244 -11.24 -1.68 0.24
C ASP A 244 -11.12 -3.08 -0.36
N GLY A 245 -10.30 -3.92 0.26
CA GLY A 245 -10.09 -5.30 -0.18
C GLY A 245 -11.35 -6.17 -0.10
N SER A 246 -12.29 -5.86 0.81
CA SER A 246 -13.59 -6.54 0.90
C SER A 246 -14.53 -6.18 -0.25
N GLU A 247 -14.36 -5.00 -0.85
CA GLU A 247 -15.15 -4.45 -1.94
C GLU A 247 -14.42 -4.47 -3.30
N LYS A 248 -13.57 -5.47 -3.52
CA LYS A 248 -12.79 -5.65 -4.77
C LYS A 248 -11.89 -4.45 -5.08
N ASP A 249 -11.22 -3.92 -4.07
CA ASP A 249 -10.34 -2.76 -4.13
C ASP A 249 -11.03 -1.49 -4.69
N THR A 250 -12.33 -1.37 -4.49
CA THR A 250 -13.06 -0.13 -4.77
C THR A 250 -12.66 0.92 -3.74
N PHE A 251 -12.43 2.14 -4.19
CA PHE A 251 -12.12 3.24 -3.27
C PHE A 251 -13.34 3.57 -2.42
N ASN A 252 -13.23 3.26 -1.14
CA ASN A 252 -14.20 3.60 -0.11
C ASN A 252 -13.71 4.80 0.71
N SER A 253 -14.62 5.50 1.35
CA SER A 253 -14.28 6.55 2.31
C SER A 253 -14.95 6.28 3.64
N SER A 254 -14.17 6.41 4.71
CA SER A 254 -14.66 6.36 6.08
C SER A 254 -14.34 7.67 6.79
N THR A 255 -15.30 8.21 7.51
CA THR A 255 -15.14 9.46 8.27
C THR A 255 -15.06 9.14 9.75
N PHE A 256 -14.04 9.67 10.41
CA PHE A 256 -13.81 9.51 11.84
C PHE A 256 -13.82 10.88 12.50
N ASP A 257 -14.52 10.96 13.63
CA ASP A 257 -14.73 12.18 14.37
C ASP A 257 -14.08 12.07 15.75
N LEU A 258 -13.27 13.06 16.09
CA LEU A 258 -12.61 13.13 17.38
C LEU A 258 -13.62 13.17 18.54
N ALA A 259 -14.79 13.78 18.32
CA ALA A 259 -15.88 13.78 19.30
C ALA A 259 -16.35 12.37 19.71
N THR A 260 -16.17 11.39 18.81
CA THR A 260 -16.53 9.99 19.08
C THR A 260 -15.33 9.20 19.60
N LEU A 261 -14.13 9.49 19.10
CA LEU A 261 -12.94 8.70 19.40
C LEU A 261 -12.21 9.15 20.67
N ALA A 262 -12.11 10.46 20.88
CA ALA A 262 -11.43 11.07 22.03
C ALA A 262 -12.05 12.44 22.34
N PRO A 263 -13.26 12.49 22.91
CA PRO A 263 -13.98 13.75 23.15
C PRO A 263 -13.27 14.66 24.15
N GLU A 264 -12.39 14.11 24.99
CA GLU A 264 -11.55 14.85 25.94
C GLU A 264 -10.51 15.75 25.27
N LEU A 265 -10.17 15.49 24.00
CA LEU A 265 -9.23 16.29 23.22
C LEU A 265 -9.89 17.42 22.42
N LEU A 266 -11.23 17.57 22.50
CA LEU A 266 -11.94 18.65 21.82
C LEU A 266 -11.84 19.97 22.61
N PHE A 267 -11.65 21.06 21.88
CA PHE A 267 -11.76 22.39 22.49
C PHE A 267 -13.24 22.81 22.63
N PRO A 268 -13.60 23.57 23.67
CA PRO A 268 -14.96 24.05 23.86
C PRO A 268 -15.45 24.88 22.66
N ASN A 269 -16.61 24.51 22.09
CA ASN A 269 -17.23 25.18 20.95
C ASN A 269 -16.37 25.21 19.68
N GLU A 270 -15.50 24.23 19.49
CA GLU A 270 -14.68 24.11 18.30
C GLU A 270 -15.56 23.83 17.06
N PRO A 271 -15.38 24.58 15.95
CA PRO A 271 -16.09 24.27 14.71
C PRO A 271 -15.55 22.97 14.09
N VAL A 272 -16.42 22.28 13.33
CA VAL A 272 -16.00 21.09 12.57
C VAL A 272 -15.02 21.51 11.50
N ASN A 273 -13.79 20.98 11.61
CA ASN A 273 -12.74 21.13 10.61
C ASN A 273 -12.36 19.73 10.07
N LYS A 274 -12.65 19.50 8.80
CA LYS A 274 -12.49 18.19 8.16
C LYS A 274 -11.26 18.15 7.27
N GLN A 275 -10.39 17.18 7.50
CA GLN A 275 -9.26 16.83 6.64
C GLN A 275 -9.57 15.56 5.83
N SER A 276 -9.18 15.51 4.55
CA SER A 276 -9.30 14.30 3.73
C SER A 276 -7.92 13.76 3.38
N VAL A 277 -7.69 12.49 3.68
CA VAL A 277 -6.43 11.78 3.43
C VAL A 277 -6.70 10.54 2.58
N SER A 278 -5.83 10.25 1.63
CA SER A 278 -5.93 9.06 0.78
C SER A 278 -4.79 8.10 1.06
N LEU A 279 -5.13 6.91 1.55
CA LEU A 279 -4.21 5.82 1.85
C LEU A 279 -4.23 4.81 0.68
N TYR A 280 -3.34 5.00 -0.28
CA TYR A 280 -3.33 4.20 -1.52
C TYR A 280 -2.83 2.76 -1.34
N LEU A 281 -2.10 2.47 -0.27
CA LEU A 281 -1.48 1.17 -0.02
C LEU A 281 -2.14 0.39 1.13
N THR A 282 -3.12 0.99 1.80
CA THR A 282 -3.91 0.34 2.86
C THR A 282 -5.21 -0.15 2.25
N ASN A 283 -5.51 -1.45 2.36
CA ASN A 283 -6.75 -2.04 1.83
C ASN A 283 -7.64 -2.66 2.90
N ASP A 284 -7.34 -2.41 4.15
CA ASP A 284 -8.07 -2.90 5.31
C ASP A 284 -8.67 -1.76 6.13
N ASN A 285 -9.96 -1.90 6.49
CA ASN A 285 -10.70 -0.87 7.22
C ASN A 285 -10.18 -0.68 8.67
N VAL A 286 -9.71 -1.75 9.30
CA VAL A 286 -9.20 -1.68 10.68
C VAL A 286 -7.91 -0.88 10.72
N THR A 287 -6.98 -1.16 9.80
CA THR A 287 -5.73 -0.39 9.64
C THR A 287 -6.02 1.06 9.29
N ALA A 288 -6.97 1.34 8.38
CA ALA A 288 -7.38 2.70 8.03
C ALA A 288 -7.94 3.46 9.24
N GLN A 289 -8.75 2.81 10.08
CA GLN A 289 -9.27 3.41 11.31
C GLN A 289 -8.16 3.68 12.33
N PHE A 290 -7.22 2.77 12.47
CA PHE A 290 -6.07 2.95 13.36
C PHE A 290 -5.23 4.18 12.96
N LEU A 291 -4.89 4.31 11.67
CA LEU A 291 -4.16 5.47 11.13
C LEU A 291 -4.95 6.77 11.30
N ALA A 292 -6.27 6.75 11.04
CA ALA A 292 -7.13 7.90 11.27
C ALA A 292 -7.11 8.37 12.72
N ASN A 293 -7.22 7.43 13.68
CA ASN A 293 -7.18 7.75 15.10
C ASN A 293 -5.83 8.36 15.51
N ARG A 294 -4.72 7.80 15.00
CA ARG A 294 -3.39 8.38 15.25
C ARG A 294 -3.26 9.78 14.69
N MET A 295 -3.65 10.00 13.44
CA MET A 295 -3.60 11.31 12.79
C MET A 295 -4.45 12.35 13.54
N LEU A 296 -5.66 11.97 14.01
CA LEU A 296 -6.52 12.83 14.80
C LEU A 296 -5.89 13.21 16.14
N LYS A 297 -5.28 12.25 16.85
CA LYS A 297 -4.61 12.50 18.12
C LYS A 297 -3.37 13.35 17.92
N ALA A 298 -2.52 13.01 16.94
CA ALA A 298 -1.32 13.78 16.62
C ALA A 298 -1.64 15.24 16.28
N ALA A 299 -2.75 15.50 15.59
CA ALA A 299 -3.21 16.86 15.31
C ALA A 299 -3.58 17.66 16.58
N ARG A 300 -3.65 17.02 17.76
CA ARG A 300 -4.00 17.65 19.04
C ARG A 300 -2.81 17.78 20.01
N GLU A 301 -1.77 17.01 19.84
CA GLU A 301 -0.61 16.95 20.74
C GLU A 301 0.43 18.02 20.43
N ASP A 302 0.09 19.00 19.63
CA ASP A 302 1.04 19.83 18.90
C ASP A 302 1.35 21.17 19.63
N LEU A 303 2.24 21.13 20.61
CA LEU A 303 2.98 22.29 21.06
C LEU A 303 4.33 22.31 20.36
N GLN A 304 4.60 23.33 19.56
CA GLN A 304 5.91 23.53 18.98
C GLN A 304 6.83 24.24 19.96
N LEU A 305 7.93 23.58 20.33
CA LEU A 305 9.01 24.16 21.11
C LEU A 305 10.19 24.48 20.20
N ALA A 306 10.69 25.70 20.26
CA ALA A 306 11.89 26.10 19.56
C ALA A 306 12.91 26.66 20.55
N PHE A 307 14.11 26.10 20.55
CA PHE A 307 15.22 26.51 21.39
C PHE A 307 16.55 26.02 20.80
N ASP A 308 17.64 26.68 21.16
CA ASP A 308 18.97 26.24 20.75
C ASP A 308 19.60 25.40 21.86
N ILE A 309 20.30 24.34 21.47
CA ILE A 309 21.03 23.46 22.37
C ILE A 309 22.53 23.54 22.10
N ASN A 310 23.34 23.21 23.08
CA ASN A 310 24.79 23.18 22.94
C ASN A 310 25.23 22.00 22.05
N TYR A 311 26.54 21.79 21.89
CA TYR A 311 27.12 20.76 21.04
C TYR A 311 26.67 19.31 21.34
N VAL A 312 26.04 19.06 22.50
CA VAL A 312 25.42 17.76 22.81
C VAL A 312 24.32 17.41 21.80
N GLY A 313 23.69 18.41 21.22
CA GLY A 313 22.69 18.23 20.16
C GLY A 313 23.21 17.60 18.88
N LEU A 314 24.54 17.54 18.68
CA LEU A 314 25.13 16.79 17.55
C LEU A 314 24.90 15.28 17.63
N GLN A 315 24.44 14.77 18.78
CA GLN A 315 24.10 13.36 18.96
C GLN A 315 22.62 13.07 18.58
N LEU A 316 21.84 14.12 18.35
CA LEU A 316 20.42 13.98 18.02
C LEU A 316 20.22 13.98 16.52
N GLU A 317 19.30 13.15 16.07
CA GLU A 317 18.87 13.05 14.69
C GLU A 317 17.39 13.45 14.56
N ALA A 318 17.00 13.82 13.34
CA ALA A 318 15.60 14.09 13.05
C ALA A 318 14.74 12.85 13.31
N GLY A 319 13.71 12.98 14.15
CA GLY A 319 12.85 11.89 14.57
C GLY A 319 13.16 11.33 15.96
N ASP A 320 14.24 11.77 16.61
CA ASP A 320 14.55 11.36 17.97
C ASP A 320 13.57 11.99 18.97
N ILE A 321 13.15 11.19 19.94
CA ILE A 321 12.33 11.65 21.06
C ILE A 321 13.26 12.13 22.18
N VAL A 322 13.00 13.32 22.68
CA VAL A 322 13.75 13.91 23.78
C VAL A 322 12.81 14.36 24.90
N THR A 323 13.29 14.31 26.13
CA THR A 323 12.59 14.91 27.27
C THR A 323 13.17 16.30 27.54
N VAL A 324 12.31 17.31 27.69
CA VAL A 324 12.71 18.67 28.08
C VAL A 324 12.26 18.90 29.52
N THR A 325 13.20 19.24 30.44
CA THR A 325 12.93 19.43 31.87
C THR A 325 13.54 20.70 32.38
#